data_7c53db76f3c2131e5249688c5b009f51
#
_entry.id   7c53db76f3c2131e5249688c5b009f51
#
_cell.length_a   1.000
_cell.length_b   1.000
_cell.length_c   1.000
_cell.angle_alpha   90.00
_cell.angle_beta   90.00
_cell.angle_gamma   90.00
#
_symmetry.space_group_name_H-M   'P 1'
#
loop_
_entity.id
_entity.type
_entity.pdbx_description
1 polymer ?
#
loop_
_entity_poly.entity_id
_entity_poly.type
_entity_poly.pdbx_seq_one_letter_code
_entity_poly.pdbx_strand_id
1 'polypeptide(L)'
;MGYDAYGLPAEQYAIQTGQHPAITTEKNINRYREQLDKIGFCYDWSREIRTCDPEYYKWTQWAFIQMFNSYYCNDKQQARPIEELVKTFETTGTEGVNAACSEELSFTSEEWNGKSEKEQQEILMNYRIAYLGDTMVNWCPQLGTVLANDEVSEGVSIRGGYPVEQKVMRQWCLRVSAYAQRLLEGLDKIDWTDSLKETQKNWIGRSEGAEMQFKVVDSDVEFTIFTTRADTVFGVTFMVLAPESDYVKQVVTPDQQEAVNKYLDSIKHRTERERLMDKSVTGVFTGAYAVNPLNNKHIPIYISDYVLAGYGTGAIMAVPAHDSRDYAFAKHFDLPIIPLIEGCDVSEESFDAKEGKMINSCGNGLDLNGMEVKEAIAATKKFIKEKGIGRVK
;
A
#
# COMPACT_ATOMS: atom_id res chain seq x y z
N MET A 1 -2.61 -14.77 33.95
CA MET A 1 -1.77 -13.62 33.53
C MET A 1 -0.88 -14.03 32.37
N GLY A 2 -0.81 -13.22 31.32
CA GLY A 2 0.12 -13.40 30.22
C GLY A 2 1.07 -12.20 30.12
N TYR A 3 2.35 -12.49 29.85
CA TYR A 3 3.37 -11.48 29.60
C TYR A 3 3.80 -11.54 28.14
N ASP A 4 3.64 -10.43 27.43
CA ASP A 4 4.29 -10.23 26.15
C ASP A 4 5.75 -9.87 26.41
N ALA A 5 6.63 -10.85 26.23
CA ALA A 5 7.98 -10.83 26.79
C ALA A 5 9.08 -10.71 25.72
N TYR A 6 8.71 -10.43 24.46
CA TYR A 6 9.61 -10.06 23.40
C TYR A 6 9.52 -8.55 23.13
N GLY A 7 10.57 -7.99 22.54
CA GLY A 7 10.50 -6.68 21.98
C GLY A 7 11.71 -5.80 22.19
N LEU A 8 11.71 -4.69 21.45
CA LEU A 8 12.76 -3.69 21.38
C LEU A 8 13.21 -3.14 22.76
N PRO A 9 12.34 -2.89 23.75
CA PRO A 9 12.78 -2.41 25.06
C PRO A 9 13.82 -3.27 25.75
N ALA A 10 13.61 -4.61 25.74
CA ALA A 10 14.55 -5.55 26.36
C ALA A 10 15.85 -5.66 25.55
N GLU A 11 15.77 -5.62 24.22
CA GLU A 11 16.92 -5.66 23.33
C GLU A 11 17.79 -4.41 23.46
N GLN A 12 17.21 -3.23 23.47
CA GLN A 12 17.94 -1.96 23.64
C GLN A 12 18.59 -1.86 25.02
N TYR A 13 17.91 -2.35 26.06
CA TYR A 13 18.51 -2.41 27.40
C TYR A 13 19.69 -3.38 27.44
N ALA A 14 19.61 -4.50 26.73
CA ALA A 14 20.71 -5.46 26.61
C ALA A 14 21.93 -4.83 25.91
N ILE A 15 21.71 -4.08 24.83
CA ILE A 15 22.78 -3.36 24.10
C ILE A 15 23.45 -2.34 25.02
N GLN A 16 22.67 -1.56 25.78
CA GLN A 16 23.19 -0.53 26.67
C GLN A 16 23.96 -1.05 27.86
N THR A 17 23.53 -2.19 28.42
CA THR A 17 24.04 -2.70 29.71
C THR A 17 24.90 -3.96 29.58
N GLY A 18 24.93 -4.60 28.41
CA GLY A 18 25.57 -5.90 28.21
C GLY A 18 24.85 -7.05 28.89
N GLN A 19 23.65 -6.84 29.46
CA GLN A 19 22.88 -7.86 30.15
C GLN A 19 21.95 -8.61 29.17
N HIS A 20 21.97 -9.94 29.22
CA HIS A 20 21.11 -10.76 28.36
C HIS A 20 19.62 -10.45 28.58
N PRO A 21 18.80 -10.28 27.53
CA PRO A 21 17.38 -9.90 27.64
C PRO A 21 16.55 -10.79 28.56
N ALA A 22 16.80 -12.10 28.57
CA ALA A 22 16.08 -13.05 29.43
C ALA A 22 16.19 -12.72 30.93
N ILE A 23 17.39 -12.24 31.38
CA ILE A 23 17.62 -11.87 32.79
C ILE A 23 16.78 -10.66 33.17
N THR A 24 16.76 -9.66 32.31
CA THR A 24 15.97 -8.43 32.52
C THR A 24 14.47 -8.75 32.51
N THR A 25 14.02 -9.55 31.54
CA THR A 25 12.63 -9.98 31.41
C THR A 25 12.15 -10.71 32.64
N GLU A 26 12.91 -11.69 33.15
CA GLU A 26 12.59 -12.43 34.37
C GLU A 26 12.48 -11.51 35.59
N LYS A 27 13.44 -10.59 35.75
CA LYS A 27 13.42 -9.61 36.83
C LYS A 27 12.19 -8.71 36.77
N ASN A 28 11.80 -8.27 35.58
CA ASN A 28 10.64 -7.42 35.37
C ASN A 28 9.34 -8.18 35.63
N ILE A 29 9.20 -9.42 35.17
CA ILE A 29 8.03 -10.29 35.45
C ILE A 29 7.83 -10.46 36.94
N ASN A 30 8.90 -10.76 37.70
CA ASN A 30 8.83 -10.89 39.14
C ASN A 30 8.40 -9.58 39.82
N ARG A 31 8.89 -8.43 39.29
CA ARG A 31 8.50 -7.12 39.77
C ARG A 31 7.03 -6.79 39.51
N TYR A 32 6.52 -7.09 38.32
CA TYR A 32 5.09 -6.92 38.00
C TYR A 32 4.22 -7.77 38.89
N ARG A 33 4.58 -9.04 39.14
CA ARG A 33 3.87 -9.93 40.03
C ARG A 33 3.76 -9.35 41.44
N GLU A 34 4.87 -8.89 42.03
CA GLU A 34 4.88 -8.22 43.34
C GLU A 34 3.97 -6.97 43.37
N GLN A 35 3.95 -6.18 42.30
CA GLN A 35 3.13 -4.97 42.23
C GLN A 35 1.64 -5.31 42.12
N LEU A 36 1.29 -6.28 41.29
CA LEU A 36 -0.09 -6.74 41.13
C LEU A 36 -0.66 -7.35 42.38
N ASP A 37 0.14 -8.14 43.12
CA ASP A 37 -0.24 -8.69 44.42
C ASP A 37 -0.49 -7.55 45.45
N LYS A 38 0.32 -6.50 45.46
CA LYS A 38 0.12 -5.34 46.34
C LYS A 38 -1.15 -4.55 46.04
N ILE A 39 -1.58 -4.51 44.76
CA ILE A 39 -2.83 -3.88 44.36
C ILE A 39 -4.04 -4.74 44.73
N GLY A 40 -3.81 -6.05 45.03
CA GLY A 40 -4.84 -7.00 45.45
C GLY A 40 -5.52 -7.75 44.30
N PHE A 41 -4.87 -7.88 43.14
CA PHE A 41 -5.35 -8.72 42.06
C PHE A 41 -5.29 -10.21 42.43
N CYS A 42 -6.36 -10.96 42.13
CA CYS A 42 -6.49 -12.38 42.44
C CYS A 42 -6.10 -13.25 41.23
N TYR A 43 -4.84 -13.18 40.81
CA TYR A 43 -4.35 -14.03 39.73
C TYR A 43 -3.93 -15.41 40.27
N ASP A 44 -4.28 -16.45 39.53
CA ASP A 44 -3.69 -17.77 39.70
C ASP A 44 -2.35 -17.83 38.95
N TRP A 45 -1.25 -17.61 39.66
CA TRP A 45 0.10 -17.58 39.09
C TRP A 45 0.56 -18.93 38.55
N SER A 46 -0.09 -20.06 38.92
CA SER A 46 0.20 -21.36 38.34
C SER A 46 -0.19 -21.44 36.85
N ARG A 47 -1.04 -20.52 36.39
CA ARG A 47 -1.53 -20.40 35.02
C ARG A 47 -0.90 -19.22 34.26
N GLU A 48 0.27 -18.80 34.67
CA GLU A 48 1.04 -17.75 34.03
C GLU A 48 1.56 -18.21 32.66
N ILE A 49 1.54 -17.31 31.68
CA ILE A 49 2.01 -17.53 30.32
C ILE A 49 3.02 -16.43 29.98
N ARG A 50 4.12 -16.83 29.34
CA ARG A 50 5.16 -15.92 28.81
C ARG A 50 5.37 -16.21 27.33
N THR A 51 5.28 -15.22 26.48
CA THR A 51 5.42 -15.42 25.04
C THR A 51 6.83 -15.83 24.63
N CYS A 52 7.84 -15.56 25.48
CA CYS A 52 9.24 -15.95 25.25
C CYS A 52 9.57 -17.40 25.65
N ASP A 53 8.64 -18.13 26.27
CA ASP A 53 8.88 -19.51 26.64
C ASP A 53 8.78 -20.43 25.42
N PRO A 54 9.72 -21.38 25.20
CA PRO A 54 9.69 -22.33 24.08
C PRO A 54 8.37 -23.10 23.96
N GLU A 55 7.78 -23.47 25.09
CA GLU A 55 6.50 -24.18 25.14
C GLU A 55 5.33 -23.33 24.63
N TYR A 56 5.46 -22.01 24.66
CA TYR A 56 4.49 -21.08 24.09
C TYR A 56 4.80 -20.80 22.62
N TYR A 57 5.98 -20.29 22.28
CA TYR A 57 6.26 -19.81 20.93
C TYR A 57 6.38 -20.93 19.88
N LYS A 58 6.57 -22.18 20.28
CA LYS A 58 6.50 -23.32 19.34
C LYS A 58 5.19 -23.34 18.53
N TRP A 59 4.08 -22.89 19.14
CA TRP A 59 2.79 -22.82 18.45
C TRP A 59 2.73 -21.67 17.46
N THR A 60 3.37 -20.55 17.76
CA THR A 60 3.54 -19.44 16.80
C THR A 60 4.39 -19.90 15.60
N GLN A 61 5.48 -20.61 15.85
CA GLN A 61 6.32 -21.19 14.80
C GLN A 61 5.55 -22.22 13.97
N TRP A 62 4.77 -23.08 14.61
CA TRP A 62 3.93 -24.05 13.92
C TRP A 62 2.89 -23.35 13.03
N ALA A 63 2.21 -22.35 13.51
CA ALA A 63 1.25 -21.58 12.73
C ALA A 63 1.92 -20.89 11.51
N PHE A 64 3.12 -20.33 11.70
CA PHE A 64 3.91 -19.77 10.61
C PHE A 64 4.24 -20.81 9.53
N ILE A 65 4.67 -22.03 9.95
CA ILE A 65 4.98 -23.13 9.02
C ILE A 65 3.72 -23.54 8.24
N GLN A 66 2.53 -23.58 8.88
CA GLN A 66 1.28 -23.84 8.17
C GLN A 66 0.99 -22.77 7.11
N MET A 67 1.16 -21.49 7.44
CA MET A 67 0.99 -20.40 6.49
C MET A 67 2.02 -20.44 5.36
N PHE A 68 3.26 -20.79 5.66
CA PHE A 68 4.32 -20.95 4.65
C PHE A 68 4.03 -22.10 3.68
N ASN A 69 3.48 -23.21 4.17
CA ASN A 69 3.11 -24.37 3.36
C ASN A 69 1.71 -24.27 2.76
N SER A 70 1.13 -23.06 2.69
CA SER A 70 -0.20 -22.84 2.15
C SER A 70 -0.21 -21.70 1.14
N TYR A 71 -1.15 -21.79 0.19
CA TYR A 71 -1.55 -20.70 -0.68
C TYR A 71 -3.04 -20.37 -0.48
N TYR A 72 -3.50 -19.20 -0.90
CA TYR A 72 -4.91 -18.84 -0.84
C TYR A 72 -5.58 -19.08 -2.20
N CYS A 73 -6.55 -20.00 -2.23
CA CYS A 73 -7.36 -20.31 -3.41
C CYS A 73 -8.57 -19.37 -3.45
N ASN A 74 -8.64 -18.51 -4.48
CA ASN A 74 -9.73 -17.55 -4.64
C ASN A 74 -11.07 -18.23 -4.94
N ASP A 75 -11.10 -19.34 -5.71
CA ASP A 75 -12.33 -20.05 -6.03
C ASP A 75 -12.97 -20.69 -4.80
N LYS A 76 -12.15 -21.19 -3.87
CA LYS A 76 -12.61 -21.84 -2.63
C LYS A 76 -12.65 -20.88 -1.45
N GLN A 77 -12.15 -19.66 -1.60
CA GLN A 77 -12.08 -18.64 -0.57
C GLN A 77 -11.42 -19.14 0.74
N GLN A 78 -10.32 -19.91 0.62
CA GLN A 78 -9.62 -20.49 1.77
C GLN A 78 -8.16 -20.84 1.47
N ALA A 79 -7.37 -21.00 2.53
CA ALA A 79 -6.03 -21.55 2.44
C ALA A 79 -6.08 -23.03 2.01
N ARG A 80 -5.14 -23.41 1.13
CA ARG A 80 -4.93 -24.79 0.66
C ARG A 80 -3.45 -25.15 0.75
N PRO A 81 -3.11 -26.45 0.89
CA PRO A 81 -1.72 -26.90 0.87
C PRO A 81 -1.00 -26.50 -0.41
N ILE A 82 0.23 -25.99 -0.30
CA ILE A 82 1.02 -25.53 -1.46
C ILE A 82 1.30 -26.65 -2.46
N GLU A 83 1.34 -27.91 -1.99
CA GLU A 83 1.55 -29.09 -2.81
C GLU A 83 0.44 -29.30 -3.88
N GLU A 84 -0.77 -28.82 -3.62
CA GLU A 84 -1.85 -28.86 -4.61
C GLU A 84 -1.53 -27.94 -5.79
N LEU A 85 -0.97 -26.78 -5.50
CA LEU A 85 -0.53 -25.83 -6.52
C LEU A 85 0.65 -26.38 -7.32
N VAL A 86 1.62 -27.01 -6.65
CA VAL A 86 2.76 -27.67 -7.29
C VAL A 86 2.29 -28.71 -8.32
N LYS A 87 1.36 -29.58 -7.93
CA LYS A 87 0.78 -30.59 -8.83
C LYS A 87 0.08 -29.97 -10.05
N THR A 88 -0.58 -28.82 -9.86
CA THR A 88 -1.20 -28.09 -10.96
C THR A 88 -0.12 -27.55 -11.91
N PHE A 89 0.93 -26.95 -11.38
CA PHE A 89 2.05 -26.45 -12.17
C PHE A 89 2.77 -27.54 -12.95
N GLU A 90 2.93 -28.74 -12.37
CA GLU A 90 3.53 -29.91 -13.03
C GLU A 90 2.70 -30.42 -14.21
N THR A 91 1.39 -30.23 -14.18
CA THR A 91 0.46 -30.80 -15.17
C THR A 91 -0.02 -29.81 -16.22
N THR A 92 -0.41 -28.60 -15.81
CA THR A 92 -1.03 -27.58 -16.68
C THR A 92 -0.33 -26.22 -16.62
N GLY A 93 0.72 -26.07 -15.81
CA GLY A 93 1.33 -24.76 -15.59
C GLY A 93 0.38 -23.83 -14.82
N THR A 94 0.32 -22.58 -15.21
CA THR A 94 -0.56 -21.57 -14.58
C THR A 94 -1.98 -21.56 -15.16
N GLU A 95 -2.29 -22.39 -16.17
CA GLU A 95 -3.62 -22.43 -16.78
C GLU A 95 -4.69 -22.84 -15.76
N GLY A 96 -5.74 -22.03 -15.62
CA GLY A 96 -6.84 -22.28 -14.69
C GLY A 96 -6.50 -22.04 -13.21
N VAL A 97 -5.32 -21.54 -12.88
CA VAL A 97 -4.95 -21.20 -11.51
C VAL A 97 -5.56 -19.86 -11.12
N ASN A 98 -6.44 -19.87 -10.11
CA ASN A 98 -7.00 -18.67 -9.49
C ASN A 98 -6.59 -18.62 -8.01
N ALA A 99 -5.41 -18.08 -7.76
CA ALA A 99 -4.80 -18.00 -6.45
C ALA A 99 -4.31 -16.57 -6.17
N ALA A 100 -4.36 -16.17 -4.89
CA ALA A 100 -3.78 -14.89 -4.50
C ALA A 100 -2.25 -14.95 -4.66
N CYS A 101 -1.69 -13.98 -5.37
CA CYS A 101 -0.26 -13.90 -5.68
C CYS A 101 0.25 -12.45 -5.57
N SER A 102 1.57 -12.29 -5.51
CA SER A 102 2.21 -10.96 -5.53
C SER A 102 2.31 -10.44 -6.96
N GLU A 103 2.59 -11.33 -7.91
CA GLU A 103 2.71 -11.04 -9.34
C GLU A 103 1.95 -12.09 -10.14
N GLU A 104 1.27 -11.66 -11.21
CA GLU A 104 0.62 -12.56 -12.14
C GLU A 104 1.68 -13.22 -13.05
N LEU A 105 1.96 -14.48 -12.80
CA LEU A 105 2.91 -15.27 -13.59
C LEU A 105 2.16 -16.12 -14.63
N SER A 106 2.78 -16.31 -15.80
CA SER A 106 2.30 -17.19 -16.85
C SER A 106 3.43 -18.11 -17.32
N PHE A 107 3.24 -19.43 -17.19
CA PHE A 107 4.18 -20.44 -17.67
C PHE A 107 3.46 -21.78 -17.91
N THR A 108 4.03 -22.60 -18.79
CA THR A 108 3.55 -23.94 -19.11
C THR A 108 4.08 -24.99 -18.11
N SER A 109 3.53 -26.20 -18.15
CA SER A 109 4.05 -27.32 -17.36
C SER A 109 5.47 -27.71 -17.76
N GLU A 110 5.83 -27.62 -19.04
CA GLU A 110 7.19 -27.90 -19.53
C GLU A 110 8.17 -26.88 -18.95
N GLU A 111 7.82 -25.60 -18.96
CA GLU A 111 8.66 -24.55 -18.38
C GLU A 111 8.83 -24.72 -16.87
N TRP A 112 7.77 -25.09 -16.15
CA TRP A 112 7.85 -25.40 -14.72
C TRP A 112 8.76 -26.59 -14.44
N ASN A 113 8.56 -27.71 -15.16
CA ASN A 113 9.34 -28.95 -14.97
C ASN A 113 10.80 -28.79 -15.41
N GLY A 114 11.13 -27.83 -16.28
CA GLY A 114 12.49 -27.50 -16.68
C GLY A 114 13.27 -26.63 -15.70
N LYS A 115 12.58 -26.06 -14.69
CA LYS A 115 13.23 -25.19 -13.69
C LYS A 115 13.93 -25.99 -12.60
N SER A 116 14.99 -25.40 -12.06
CA SER A 116 15.66 -25.91 -10.87
C SER A 116 14.73 -25.80 -9.64
N GLU A 117 14.97 -26.61 -8.61
CA GLU A 117 14.23 -26.54 -7.35
C GLU A 117 14.23 -25.12 -6.75
N LYS A 118 15.35 -24.42 -6.84
CA LYS A 118 15.46 -23.03 -6.36
C LYS A 118 14.51 -22.09 -7.09
N GLU A 119 14.46 -22.13 -8.41
CA GLU A 119 13.57 -21.32 -9.23
C GLU A 119 12.10 -21.65 -8.97
N GLN A 120 11.77 -22.93 -8.78
CA GLN A 120 10.42 -23.36 -8.40
C GLN A 120 10.03 -22.78 -7.03
N GLN A 121 10.93 -22.81 -6.04
CA GLN A 121 10.66 -22.22 -4.71
C GLN A 121 10.51 -20.69 -4.77
N GLU A 122 11.24 -20.00 -5.62
CA GLU A 122 11.09 -18.56 -5.87
C GLU A 122 9.70 -18.24 -6.47
N ILE A 123 9.24 -19.04 -7.42
CA ILE A 123 7.88 -18.93 -7.97
C ILE A 123 6.82 -19.21 -6.90
N LEU A 124 6.98 -20.29 -6.11
CA LEU A 124 6.04 -20.63 -5.04
C LEU A 124 5.97 -19.54 -3.96
N MET A 125 7.08 -18.83 -3.70
CA MET A 125 7.08 -17.70 -2.76
C MET A 125 6.08 -16.62 -3.16
N ASN A 126 5.82 -16.45 -4.47
CA ASN A 126 4.82 -15.54 -5.00
C ASN A 126 3.36 -15.90 -4.61
N TYR A 127 3.09 -17.15 -4.24
CA TYR A 127 1.76 -17.66 -3.88
C TYR A 127 1.58 -17.97 -2.40
N ARG A 128 2.68 -18.21 -1.65
CA ARG A 128 2.62 -18.55 -0.23
C ARG A 128 1.90 -17.49 0.60
N ILE A 129 1.18 -17.91 1.64
CA ILE A 129 0.54 -17.00 2.61
C ILE A 129 1.59 -16.28 3.45
N ALA A 130 2.62 -17.00 3.94
CA ALA A 130 3.80 -16.38 4.53
C ALA A 130 4.93 -16.38 3.49
N TYR A 131 5.46 -15.22 3.15
CA TYR A 131 6.43 -15.04 2.08
C TYR A 131 7.48 -13.98 2.42
N LEU A 132 8.63 -14.03 1.76
CA LEU A 132 9.65 -12.99 1.79
C LEU A 132 9.32 -11.95 0.71
N GLY A 133 9.21 -10.70 1.11
CA GLY A 133 8.98 -9.57 0.21
C GLY A 133 9.88 -8.39 0.55
N ASP A 134 10.15 -7.57 -0.44
CA ASP A 134 10.87 -6.31 -0.27
C ASP A 134 9.86 -5.22 0.06
N THR A 135 9.99 -4.63 1.25
CA THR A 135 9.05 -3.62 1.76
C THR A 135 9.80 -2.38 2.24
N MET A 136 9.17 -1.22 2.09
CA MET A 136 9.67 0.01 2.68
C MET A 136 9.50 -0.04 4.20
N VAL A 137 10.56 0.22 4.94
CA VAL A 137 10.58 0.18 6.40
C VAL A 137 11.25 1.42 6.98
N ASN A 138 10.87 1.75 8.22
CA ASN A 138 11.52 2.80 9.01
C ASN A 138 12.79 2.21 9.65
N TRP A 139 13.95 2.41 9.04
CA TRP A 139 15.22 1.92 9.56
C TRP A 139 15.89 2.96 10.46
N CYS A 140 16.28 2.58 11.65
CA CYS A 140 17.07 3.40 12.56
C CYS A 140 18.48 2.82 12.70
N PRO A 141 19.53 3.41 12.06
CA PRO A 141 20.90 2.89 12.14
C PRO A 141 21.45 2.83 13.56
N GLN A 142 21.13 3.82 14.40
CA GLN A 142 21.64 3.91 15.77
C GLN A 142 21.01 2.86 16.69
N LEU A 143 19.76 2.50 16.48
CA LEU A 143 19.10 1.42 17.20
C LEU A 143 19.36 0.05 16.56
N GLY A 144 19.84 0.03 15.30
CA GLY A 144 20.13 -1.20 14.55
C GLY A 144 18.88 -2.04 14.23
N THR A 145 17.71 -1.40 14.09
CA THR A 145 16.43 -2.09 13.94
C THR A 145 15.42 -1.32 13.09
N VAL A 146 14.40 -2.03 12.64
CA VAL A 146 13.21 -1.47 12.00
C VAL A 146 12.22 -1.01 13.08
N LEU A 147 11.61 0.15 12.87
CA LEU A 147 10.64 0.76 13.78
C LEU A 147 9.24 0.76 13.15
N ALA A 148 8.22 0.52 13.97
CA ALA A 148 6.84 0.73 13.59
C ALA A 148 6.56 2.23 13.39
N ASN A 149 5.49 2.56 12.64
CA ASN A 149 5.14 3.97 12.40
C ASN A 149 4.89 4.74 13.70
N ASP A 150 4.31 4.08 14.71
CA ASP A 150 4.05 4.69 16.03
C ASP A 150 5.32 4.89 16.89
N GLU A 151 6.47 4.35 16.48
CA GLU A 151 7.76 4.52 17.15
C GLU A 151 8.62 5.62 16.52
N VAL A 152 8.08 6.32 15.51
CA VAL A 152 8.75 7.43 14.81
C VAL A 152 7.90 8.68 14.93
N SER A 153 8.53 9.81 15.24
CA SER A 153 7.91 11.14 15.28
C SER A 153 8.90 12.17 14.76
N GLU A 154 8.44 13.04 13.86
CA GLU A 154 9.27 14.11 13.27
C GLU A 154 10.59 13.58 12.65
N GLY A 155 10.56 12.41 12.02
CA GLY A 155 11.72 11.79 11.38
C GLY A 155 12.76 11.18 12.32
N VAL A 156 12.44 11.13 13.63
CA VAL A 156 13.31 10.53 14.64
C VAL A 156 12.60 9.43 15.44
N SER A 157 13.37 8.50 15.98
CA SER A 157 12.83 7.48 16.88
C SER A 157 12.36 8.09 18.19
N ILE A 158 11.16 7.72 18.67
CA ILE A 158 10.66 8.15 19.99
C ILE A 158 11.65 7.74 21.08
N ARG A 159 12.27 6.59 20.92
CA ARG A 159 13.31 6.08 21.81
C ARG A 159 14.68 6.59 21.37
N GLY A 160 15.22 7.52 22.12
CA GLY A 160 16.57 8.05 21.94
C GLY A 160 16.69 9.23 20.98
N GLY A 161 15.65 9.60 20.23
CA GLY A 161 15.65 10.76 19.33
C GLY A 161 16.60 10.62 18.14
N TYR A 162 16.82 9.39 17.65
CA TYR A 162 17.77 9.12 16.56
C TYR A 162 17.11 9.26 15.19
N PRO A 163 17.83 9.76 14.17
CA PRO A 163 17.32 9.84 12.80
C PRO A 163 16.84 8.50 12.28
N VAL A 164 15.72 8.52 11.58
CA VAL A 164 15.10 7.34 10.93
C VAL A 164 15.11 7.54 9.43
N GLU A 165 15.42 6.50 8.69
CA GLU A 165 15.49 6.49 7.23
C GLU A 165 14.46 5.53 6.64
N GLN A 166 13.83 5.93 5.54
CA GLN A 166 13.03 5.02 4.72
C GLN A 166 13.98 4.12 3.90
N LYS A 167 13.84 2.82 4.07
CA LYS A 167 14.71 1.85 3.41
C LYS A 167 13.94 0.63 2.93
N VAL A 168 14.20 0.20 1.69
CA VAL A 168 13.69 -1.09 1.21
C VAL A 168 14.48 -2.21 1.87
N MET A 169 13.79 -3.11 2.55
CA MET A 169 14.39 -4.27 3.20
C MET A 169 13.56 -5.52 2.96
N ARG A 170 14.26 -6.65 2.81
CA ARG A 170 13.62 -7.95 2.69
C ARG A 170 13.09 -8.39 4.04
N GLN A 171 11.77 -8.60 4.11
CA GLN A 171 11.03 -8.91 5.34
C GLN A 171 10.12 -10.11 5.13
N TRP A 172 9.80 -10.82 6.23
CA TRP A 172 8.68 -11.75 6.23
C TRP A 172 7.37 -10.99 6.16
N CYS A 173 6.53 -11.35 5.20
CA CYS A 173 5.21 -10.80 4.99
C CYS A 173 4.14 -11.88 5.13
N LEU A 174 2.96 -11.49 5.58
CA LEU A 174 1.76 -12.33 5.56
C LEU A 174 0.76 -11.76 4.54
N ARG A 175 0.23 -12.60 3.67
CA ARG A 175 -0.73 -12.23 2.61
C ARG A 175 -2.14 -12.02 3.19
N VAL A 176 -2.26 -11.11 4.14
CA VAL A 176 -3.53 -10.82 4.84
C VAL A 176 -4.59 -10.24 3.90
N SER A 177 -4.19 -9.52 2.86
CA SER A 177 -5.09 -8.96 1.85
C SER A 177 -5.90 -10.01 1.10
N ALA A 178 -5.39 -11.25 0.98
CA ALA A 178 -6.13 -12.36 0.38
C ALA A 178 -7.42 -12.71 1.15
N TYR A 179 -7.47 -12.37 2.44
CA TYR A 179 -8.62 -12.59 3.30
C TYR A 179 -9.55 -11.38 3.42
N ALA A 180 -9.22 -10.25 2.82
CA ALA A 180 -9.92 -8.98 3.00
C ALA A 180 -11.41 -9.08 2.66
N GLN A 181 -11.75 -9.67 1.49
CA GLN A 181 -13.13 -9.86 1.07
C GLN A 181 -13.92 -10.77 2.04
N ARG A 182 -13.31 -11.87 2.47
CA ARG A 182 -13.92 -12.82 3.41
C ARG A 182 -14.14 -12.19 4.79
N LEU A 183 -13.22 -11.34 5.25
CA LEU A 183 -13.38 -10.57 6.50
C LEU A 183 -14.52 -9.57 6.39
N LEU A 184 -14.64 -8.87 5.25
CA LEU A 184 -15.71 -7.93 4.99
C LEU A 184 -17.08 -8.61 5.01
N GLU A 185 -17.25 -9.72 4.30
CA GLU A 185 -18.48 -10.53 4.28
C GLU A 185 -18.79 -11.16 5.65
N GLY A 186 -17.75 -11.43 6.45
CA GLY A 186 -17.90 -11.95 7.80
C GLY A 186 -18.60 -11.01 8.76
N LEU A 187 -18.52 -9.69 8.53
CA LEU A 187 -19.16 -8.67 9.36
C LEU A 187 -20.70 -8.77 9.34
N ASP A 188 -21.28 -9.30 8.27
CA ASP A 188 -22.73 -9.49 8.16
C ASP A 188 -23.22 -10.69 8.98
N LYS A 189 -22.32 -11.57 9.41
CA LYS A 189 -22.62 -12.81 10.15
C LYS A 189 -22.47 -12.69 11.66
N ILE A 190 -21.96 -11.56 12.14
CA ILE A 190 -21.69 -11.33 13.56
C ILE A 190 -22.62 -10.27 14.15
N ASP A 191 -22.95 -10.45 15.42
CA ASP A 191 -23.80 -9.52 16.17
C ASP A 191 -22.93 -8.44 16.85
N TRP A 192 -22.44 -7.50 16.02
CA TRP A 192 -21.71 -6.31 16.44
C TRP A 192 -22.52 -5.05 16.18
N THR A 193 -22.21 -3.97 16.90
CA THR A 193 -22.83 -2.66 16.65
C THR A 193 -22.45 -2.14 15.27
N ASP A 194 -23.35 -1.37 14.65
CA ASP A 194 -23.12 -0.79 13.32
C ASP A 194 -21.86 0.08 13.28
N SER A 195 -21.61 0.87 14.32
CA SER A 195 -20.41 1.70 14.44
C SER A 195 -19.12 0.87 14.39
N LEU A 196 -19.09 -0.29 15.07
CA LEU A 196 -17.92 -1.18 15.03
C LEU A 196 -17.76 -1.84 13.66
N LYS A 197 -18.85 -2.27 13.03
CA LYS A 197 -18.82 -2.82 11.67
C LYS A 197 -18.31 -1.79 10.67
N GLU A 198 -18.78 -0.54 10.74
CA GLU A 198 -18.28 0.53 9.86
C GLU A 198 -16.79 0.83 10.10
N THR A 199 -16.32 0.82 11.33
CA THR A 199 -14.89 0.96 11.65
C THR A 199 -14.07 -0.15 10.99
N GLN A 200 -14.53 -1.41 11.05
CA GLN A 200 -13.85 -2.54 10.41
C GLN A 200 -13.90 -2.46 8.88
N LYS A 201 -15.05 -2.09 8.28
CA LYS A 201 -15.16 -1.88 6.84
C LYS A 201 -14.21 -0.80 6.34
N ASN A 202 -14.15 0.33 7.05
CA ASN A 202 -13.23 1.43 6.71
C ASN A 202 -11.76 1.01 6.85
N TRP A 203 -11.43 0.18 7.83
CA TRP A 203 -10.07 -0.36 7.99
C TRP A 203 -9.70 -1.32 6.85
N ILE A 204 -10.60 -2.21 6.44
CA ILE A 204 -10.39 -3.10 5.30
C ILE A 204 -10.26 -2.29 4.01
N GLY A 205 -11.06 -1.23 3.86
CA GLY A 205 -10.91 -0.22 2.81
C GLY A 205 -11.12 -0.75 1.40
N ARG A 206 -12.15 -1.60 1.17
CA ARG A 206 -12.47 -2.06 -0.19
C ARG A 206 -12.71 -0.88 -1.12
N SER A 207 -11.95 -0.84 -2.20
CA SER A 207 -12.05 0.19 -3.22
C SER A 207 -12.20 -0.45 -4.59
N GLU A 208 -13.15 0.05 -5.40
CA GLU A 208 -13.39 -0.42 -6.76
C GLU A 208 -13.13 0.73 -7.74
N GLY A 209 -12.24 0.48 -8.69
CA GLY A 209 -11.83 1.52 -9.63
C GLY A 209 -11.43 0.98 -10.99
N ALA A 210 -10.65 1.75 -11.68
CA ALA A 210 -10.03 1.38 -12.94
C ALA A 210 -8.53 1.70 -12.89
N GLU A 211 -7.73 0.79 -13.41
CA GLU A 211 -6.34 1.05 -13.76
C GLU A 211 -6.28 1.53 -15.20
N MET A 212 -5.48 2.56 -15.45
CA MET A 212 -5.23 3.10 -16.80
C MET A 212 -3.75 3.37 -17.01
N GLN A 213 -3.31 3.25 -18.25
CA GLN A 213 -1.93 3.51 -18.66
C GLN A 213 -1.79 4.90 -19.26
N PHE A 214 -0.80 5.63 -18.77
CA PHE A 214 -0.40 6.94 -19.27
C PHE A 214 1.03 6.83 -19.81
N LYS A 215 1.21 7.10 -21.11
CA LYS A 215 2.53 7.08 -21.74
C LYS A 215 3.27 8.37 -21.48
N VAL A 216 4.57 8.26 -21.23
CA VAL A 216 5.45 9.43 -21.14
C VAL A 216 5.82 9.87 -22.56
N VAL A 217 5.74 11.19 -22.81
CA VAL A 217 6.06 11.78 -24.11
C VAL A 217 7.54 11.52 -24.44
N ASP A 218 7.82 11.12 -25.68
CA ASP A 218 9.16 10.83 -26.20
C ASP A 218 9.94 9.79 -25.39
N SER A 219 9.22 8.83 -24.75
CA SER A 219 9.81 7.76 -23.93
C SER A 219 9.03 6.45 -24.08
N ASP A 220 9.66 5.33 -23.76
CA ASP A 220 9.02 4.02 -23.66
C ASP A 220 8.38 3.78 -22.28
N VAL A 221 8.47 4.74 -21.37
CA VAL A 221 7.93 4.64 -20.01
C VAL A 221 6.40 4.82 -20.02
N GLU A 222 5.71 3.91 -19.37
CA GLU A 222 4.27 3.98 -19.14
C GLU A 222 3.97 3.92 -17.64
N PHE A 223 3.05 4.76 -17.17
CA PHE A 223 2.53 4.68 -15.80
C PHE A 223 1.20 3.97 -15.78
N THR A 224 1.04 3.03 -14.86
CA THR A 224 -0.29 2.55 -14.49
C THR A 224 -0.80 3.36 -13.30
N ILE A 225 -1.93 4.03 -13.44
CA ILE A 225 -2.61 4.71 -12.34
C ILE A 225 -3.86 3.93 -11.94
N PHE A 226 -4.25 4.04 -10.67
CA PHE A 226 -5.53 3.55 -10.18
C PHE A 226 -6.41 4.72 -9.78
N THR A 227 -7.69 4.70 -10.19
CA THR A 227 -8.67 5.71 -9.80
C THR A 227 -10.04 5.09 -9.53
N THR A 228 -10.71 5.57 -8.50
CA THR A 228 -12.14 5.30 -8.24
C THR A 228 -13.05 6.23 -9.04
N ARG A 229 -12.50 7.31 -9.60
CA ARG A 229 -13.18 8.36 -10.34
C ARG A 229 -12.74 8.35 -11.81
N ALA A 230 -13.00 7.23 -12.50
CA ALA A 230 -12.66 7.08 -13.92
C ALA A 230 -13.39 8.11 -14.82
N ASP A 231 -14.54 8.63 -14.38
CA ASP A 231 -15.28 9.73 -15.02
C ASP A 231 -14.50 11.02 -15.15
N THR A 232 -13.54 11.30 -14.24
CA THR A 232 -12.84 12.57 -14.18
C THR A 232 -11.57 12.64 -15.02
N VAL A 233 -11.21 11.61 -15.79
CA VAL A 233 -9.97 11.55 -16.57
C VAL A 233 -9.82 12.71 -17.57
N PHE A 234 -10.92 13.24 -18.10
CA PHE A 234 -10.89 14.41 -19.01
C PHE A 234 -10.43 15.70 -18.33
N GLY A 235 -10.55 15.80 -17.01
CA GLY A 235 -10.12 16.93 -16.19
C GLY A 235 -8.73 16.79 -15.59
N VAL A 236 -8.00 15.75 -15.96
CA VAL A 236 -6.61 15.59 -15.52
C VAL A 236 -5.74 16.67 -16.12
N THR A 237 -5.08 17.46 -15.28
CA THR A 237 -4.23 18.57 -15.71
C THR A 237 -2.76 18.40 -15.35
N PHE A 238 -2.45 17.48 -14.47
CA PHE A 238 -1.08 17.04 -14.15
C PHE A 238 -1.08 15.61 -13.59
N MET A 239 0.10 15.02 -13.54
CA MET A 239 0.35 13.75 -12.86
C MET A 239 1.32 13.96 -11.70
N VAL A 240 1.20 13.13 -10.67
CA VAL A 240 2.11 13.19 -9.52
C VAL A 240 2.64 11.79 -9.21
N LEU A 241 3.96 11.73 -9.03
CA LEU A 241 4.68 10.53 -8.60
C LEU A 241 5.03 10.64 -7.11
N ALA A 242 4.93 9.51 -6.42
CA ALA A 242 5.50 9.38 -5.10
C ALA A 242 7.03 9.54 -5.15
N PRO A 243 7.65 10.21 -4.18
CA PRO A 243 9.10 10.43 -4.16
C PRO A 243 9.94 9.15 -4.21
N GLU A 244 9.40 8.07 -3.64
CA GLU A 244 10.03 6.74 -3.58
C GLU A 244 9.78 5.88 -4.82
N SER A 245 8.98 6.36 -5.77
CA SER A 245 8.63 5.61 -6.97
C SER A 245 9.84 5.40 -7.88
N ASP A 246 10.02 4.17 -8.38
CA ASP A 246 11.07 3.85 -9.35
C ASP A 246 10.92 4.61 -10.68
N TYR A 247 9.72 5.10 -10.98
CA TYR A 247 9.47 5.95 -12.14
C TYR A 247 10.22 7.30 -12.07
N VAL A 248 10.49 7.82 -10.87
CA VAL A 248 11.19 9.10 -10.70
C VAL A 248 12.51 9.11 -11.47
N LYS A 249 13.31 8.06 -11.32
CA LYS A 249 14.63 7.95 -12.01
C LYS A 249 14.53 7.83 -13.52
N GLN A 250 13.38 7.40 -14.04
CA GLN A 250 13.15 7.13 -15.45
C GLN A 250 12.64 8.36 -16.21
N VAL A 251 12.02 9.31 -15.49
CA VAL A 251 11.32 10.44 -16.14
C VAL A 251 11.93 11.81 -15.89
N VAL A 252 12.80 11.94 -14.89
CA VAL A 252 13.44 13.22 -14.59
C VAL A 252 14.37 13.60 -15.73
N THR A 253 14.12 14.80 -16.30
CA THR A 253 14.99 15.33 -17.37
C THR A 253 16.31 15.86 -16.78
N PRO A 254 17.40 15.88 -17.56
CA PRO A 254 18.70 16.38 -17.08
C PRO A 254 18.61 17.80 -16.49
N ASP A 255 17.81 18.67 -17.08
CA ASP A 255 17.66 20.07 -16.65
C ASP A 255 16.93 20.20 -15.29
N GLN A 256 16.15 19.21 -14.90
CA GLN A 256 15.42 19.18 -13.62
C GLN A 256 16.10 18.33 -12.54
N GLN A 257 17.17 17.61 -12.87
CA GLN A 257 17.81 16.67 -11.97
C GLN A 257 18.26 17.30 -10.63
N GLU A 258 18.84 18.51 -10.69
CA GLU A 258 19.30 19.22 -9.49
C GLU A 258 18.13 19.64 -8.59
N ALA A 259 17.08 20.18 -9.18
CA ALA A 259 15.87 20.61 -8.46
C ALA A 259 15.16 19.41 -7.82
N VAL A 260 15.06 18.31 -8.54
CA VAL A 260 14.46 17.06 -8.03
C VAL A 260 15.29 16.49 -6.88
N ASN A 261 16.60 16.38 -7.00
CA ASN A 261 17.47 15.89 -5.93
C ASN A 261 17.34 16.73 -4.67
N LYS A 262 17.34 18.07 -4.81
CA LYS A 262 17.14 18.99 -3.68
C LYS A 262 15.79 18.78 -3.00
N TYR A 263 14.73 18.58 -3.78
CA TYR A 263 13.40 18.30 -3.23
C TYR A 263 13.37 16.96 -2.48
N LEU A 264 13.89 15.90 -3.07
CA LEU A 264 13.94 14.56 -2.45
C LEU A 264 14.74 14.58 -1.14
N ASP A 265 15.86 15.29 -1.08
CA ASP A 265 16.65 15.45 0.15
C ASP A 265 15.87 16.20 1.25
N SER A 266 15.03 17.19 0.87
CA SER A 266 14.24 17.96 1.83
C SER A 266 13.14 17.17 2.53
N ILE A 267 12.62 16.13 1.87
CA ILE A 267 11.52 15.30 2.38
C ILE A 267 11.96 13.91 2.89
N LYS A 268 13.25 13.60 2.75
CA LYS A 268 13.83 12.28 3.03
C LYS A 268 13.50 11.70 4.41
N HIS A 269 13.32 12.54 5.41
CA HIS A 269 13.08 12.13 6.79
C HIS A 269 11.60 12.20 7.21
N ARG A 270 10.69 12.56 6.29
CA ARG A 270 9.26 12.64 6.58
C ARG A 270 8.62 11.25 6.51
N THR A 271 7.93 10.87 7.58
CA THR A 271 7.17 9.61 7.64
C THR A 271 5.88 9.71 6.83
N GLU A 272 5.31 8.58 6.39
CA GLU A 272 4.01 8.54 5.72
C GLU A 272 2.90 9.20 6.55
N ARG A 273 2.91 9.01 7.88
CA ARG A 273 1.93 9.62 8.78
C ARG A 273 2.02 11.15 8.79
N GLU A 274 3.24 11.69 8.87
CA GLU A 274 3.47 13.14 8.80
C GLU A 274 3.01 13.72 7.47
N ARG A 275 3.31 13.04 6.36
CA ARG A 275 2.88 13.42 5.01
C ARG A 275 1.36 13.43 4.85
N LEU A 276 0.64 12.49 5.49
CA LEU A 276 -0.82 12.44 5.48
C LEU A 276 -1.46 13.55 6.32
N MET A 277 -0.80 13.97 7.40
CA MET A 277 -1.31 15.00 8.32
C MET A 277 -0.96 16.44 7.88
N ASP A 278 0.14 16.60 7.17
CA ASP A 278 0.58 17.91 6.68
C ASP A 278 -0.26 18.34 5.47
N LYS A 279 -0.81 19.54 5.54
CA LYS A 279 -1.59 20.16 4.47
C LYS A 279 -0.77 21.13 3.64
N SER A 280 0.52 21.28 3.91
CA SER A 280 1.39 22.13 3.12
C SER A 280 1.55 21.55 1.71
N VAL A 281 1.54 22.43 0.71
CA VAL A 281 1.72 22.03 -0.69
C VAL A 281 3.19 22.10 -1.03
N THR A 282 3.79 20.96 -1.35
CA THR A 282 5.18 20.87 -1.81
C THR A 282 5.28 19.99 -3.06
N GLY A 283 6.26 20.22 -3.89
CA GLY A 283 6.47 19.40 -5.08
C GLY A 283 7.52 19.98 -6.00
N VAL A 284 7.90 19.21 -7.04
CA VAL A 284 8.86 19.62 -8.05
C VAL A 284 8.48 19.06 -9.41
N PHE A 285 8.62 19.87 -10.45
CA PHE A 285 8.41 19.45 -11.84
C PHE A 285 9.55 18.55 -12.31
N THR A 286 9.24 17.44 -12.98
CA THR A 286 10.24 16.48 -13.49
C THR A 286 10.88 16.90 -14.82
N GLY A 287 10.29 17.87 -15.52
CA GLY A 287 10.62 18.22 -16.90
C GLY A 287 9.89 17.39 -17.96
N ALA A 288 9.26 16.28 -17.58
CA ALA A 288 8.57 15.38 -18.49
C ALA A 288 7.05 15.59 -18.50
N TYR A 289 6.43 15.06 -19.54
CA TYR A 289 4.97 15.10 -19.73
C TYR A 289 4.44 13.69 -19.99
N ALA A 290 3.20 13.42 -19.56
CA ALA A 290 2.47 12.21 -19.91
C ALA A 290 1.33 12.54 -20.90
N VAL A 291 0.90 11.54 -21.66
CA VAL A 291 -0.23 11.64 -22.59
C VAL A 291 -1.49 11.13 -21.91
N ASN A 292 -2.51 11.96 -21.81
CA ASN A 292 -3.82 11.51 -21.33
C ASN A 292 -4.48 10.61 -22.39
N PRO A 293 -4.79 9.33 -22.07
CA PRO A 293 -5.27 8.36 -23.06
C PRO A 293 -6.66 8.68 -23.62
N LEU A 294 -7.46 9.52 -22.97
CA LEU A 294 -8.83 9.84 -23.41
C LEU A 294 -8.93 11.11 -24.28
N ASN A 295 -7.94 12.00 -24.25
CA ASN A 295 -8.00 13.25 -25.05
C ASN A 295 -6.68 13.63 -25.72
N ASN A 296 -5.64 12.80 -25.60
CA ASN A 296 -4.29 12.99 -26.15
C ASN A 296 -3.59 14.29 -25.69
N LYS A 297 -4.04 14.93 -24.63
CA LYS A 297 -3.36 16.11 -24.07
C LYS A 297 -2.08 15.70 -23.36
N HIS A 298 -1.04 16.50 -23.52
CA HIS A 298 0.19 16.40 -22.76
C HIS A 298 -0.01 17.08 -21.40
N ILE A 299 0.25 16.36 -20.32
CA ILE A 299 0.09 16.80 -18.94
C ILE A 299 1.42 16.70 -18.19
N PRO A 300 1.85 17.74 -17.46
CA PRO A 300 3.14 17.74 -16.78
C PRO A 300 3.17 16.71 -15.64
N ILE A 301 4.36 16.14 -15.39
CA ILE A 301 4.60 15.16 -14.34
C ILE A 301 5.37 15.85 -13.21
N TYR A 302 4.81 15.80 -12.02
CA TYR A 302 5.40 16.33 -10.79
C TYR A 302 5.79 15.19 -9.84
N ILE A 303 6.65 15.48 -8.89
CA ILE A 303 6.93 14.64 -7.71
C ILE A 303 6.41 15.42 -6.50
N SER A 304 5.65 14.76 -5.64
CA SER A 304 5.18 15.38 -4.39
C SER A 304 4.98 14.34 -3.29
N ASP A 305 5.23 14.76 -2.08
CA ASP A 305 5.15 13.93 -0.89
C ASP A 305 3.72 13.64 -0.40
N TYR A 306 2.68 14.28 -0.98
CA TYR A 306 1.29 13.92 -0.69
C TYR A 306 0.86 12.60 -1.35
N VAL A 307 1.64 12.07 -2.31
CA VAL A 307 1.42 10.76 -2.93
C VAL A 307 2.30 9.71 -2.25
N LEU A 308 1.70 8.61 -1.83
CA LEU A 308 2.39 7.51 -1.15
C LEU A 308 2.68 6.37 -2.13
N ALA A 309 3.90 5.81 -2.06
CA ALA A 309 4.29 4.69 -2.92
C ALA A 309 3.48 3.41 -2.65
N GLY A 310 3.00 3.22 -1.41
CA GLY A 310 2.16 2.09 -1.02
C GLY A 310 0.69 2.21 -1.43
N TYR A 311 0.26 3.35 -1.98
CA TYR A 311 -1.10 3.55 -2.46
C TYR A 311 -1.17 3.42 -4.00
N GLY A 312 -1.90 2.42 -4.48
CA GLY A 312 -2.01 2.15 -5.92
C GLY A 312 -0.67 1.74 -6.52
N THR A 313 -0.20 2.51 -7.49
CA THR A 313 1.03 2.28 -8.24
C THR A 313 2.16 3.27 -7.89
N GLY A 314 1.94 4.14 -6.90
CA GLY A 314 2.84 5.26 -6.60
C GLY A 314 2.81 6.39 -7.63
N ALA A 315 1.83 6.36 -8.54
CA ALA A 315 1.54 7.40 -9.51
C ALA A 315 0.04 7.73 -9.48
N ILE A 316 -0.32 8.99 -9.48
CA ILE A 316 -1.71 9.45 -9.54
C ILE A 316 -1.93 10.39 -10.70
N MET A 317 -3.15 10.38 -11.24
CA MET A 317 -3.69 11.42 -12.06
C MET A 317 -4.33 12.49 -11.17
N ALA A 318 -4.04 13.76 -11.38
CA ALA A 318 -4.55 14.84 -10.57
C ALA A 318 -5.69 15.58 -11.29
N VAL A 319 -6.81 15.76 -10.57
CA VAL A 319 -8.03 16.40 -11.08
C VAL A 319 -8.43 17.55 -10.16
N PRO A 320 -7.81 18.72 -10.31
CA PRO A 320 -7.98 19.85 -9.40
C PRO A 320 -9.42 20.31 -9.17
N ALA A 321 -10.27 20.20 -10.20
CA ALA A 321 -11.65 20.61 -10.08
C ALA A 321 -12.47 19.74 -9.10
N HIS A 322 -12.02 18.50 -8.79
CA HIS A 322 -12.81 17.51 -8.07
C HIS A 322 -12.03 16.76 -6.98
N ASP A 323 -10.88 17.30 -6.57
CA ASP A 323 -10.08 16.83 -5.42
C ASP A 323 -9.40 18.03 -4.76
N SER A 324 -9.62 18.19 -3.45
CA SER A 324 -9.15 19.38 -2.71
C SER A 324 -7.61 19.46 -2.57
N ARG A 325 -6.90 18.31 -2.55
CA ARG A 325 -5.43 18.31 -2.52
C ARG A 325 -4.87 18.70 -3.87
N ASP A 326 -5.41 18.14 -4.94
CA ASP A 326 -5.03 18.47 -6.31
C ASP A 326 -5.35 19.95 -6.62
N TYR A 327 -6.46 20.49 -6.08
CA TYR A 327 -6.83 21.89 -6.20
C TYR A 327 -5.79 22.81 -5.58
N ALA A 328 -5.41 22.52 -4.32
CA ALA A 328 -4.40 23.29 -3.63
C ALA A 328 -3.05 23.26 -4.36
N PHE A 329 -2.67 22.09 -4.90
CA PHE A 329 -1.47 21.91 -5.69
C PHE A 329 -1.54 22.71 -7.01
N ALA A 330 -2.64 22.64 -7.74
CA ALA A 330 -2.83 23.37 -8.98
C ALA A 330 -2.78 24.90 -8.77
N LYS A 331 -3.39 25.41 -7.71
CA LYS A 331 -3.30 26.83 -7.34
C LYS A 331 -1.86 27.25 -7.00
N HIS A 332 -1.11 26.42 -6.28
CA HIS A 332 0.28 26.71 -5.89
C HIS A 332 1.23 26.78 -7.11
N PHE A 333 1.04 25.88 -8.07
CA PHE A 333 1.90 25.78 -9.26
C PHE A 333 1.30 26.44 -10.52
N ASP A 334 0.22 27.21 -10.37
CA ASP A 334 -0.49 27.90 -11.48
C ASP A 334 -0.88 26.94 -12.62
N LEU A 335 -1.41 25.76 -12.27
CA LEU A 335 -1.85 24.74 -13.21
C LEU A 335 -3.34 24.89 -13.56
N PRO A 336 -3.78 24.44 -14.75
CA PRO A 336 -5.17 24.54 -15.15
C PRO A 336 -6.12 23.76 -14.24
N ILE A 337 -7.32 24.32 -14.00
CA ILE A 337 -8.43 23.68 -13.28
C ILE A 337 -9.60 23.57 -14.24
N ILE A 338 -10.00 22.35 -14.60
CA ILE A 338 -11.04 22.08 -15.61
C ILE A 338 -12.26 21.50 -14.93
N PRO A 339 -13.37 22.22 -14.77
CA PRO A 339 -14.60 21.70 -14.19
C PRO A 339 -15.25 20.66 -15.11
N LEU A 340 -15.70 19.55 -14.51
CA LEU A 340 -16.32 18.43 -15.24
C LEU A 340 -17.78 18.18 -14.86
N ILE A 341 -18.32 18.95 -13.93
CA ILE A 341 -19.73 18.86 -13.49
C ILE A 341 -20.43 20.17 -13.78
N GLU A 342 -21.64 20.09 -14.33
CA GLU A 342 -22.46 21.23 -14.70
C GLU A 342 -22.82 22.08 -13.47
N GLY A 343 -22.58 23.39 -13.57
CA GLY A 343 -22.94 24.34 -12.51
C GLY A 343 -22.00 24.33 -11.29
N CYS A 344 -20.92 23.55 -11.29
CA CYS A 344 -19.93 23.63 -10.20
C CYS A 344 -19.08 24.91 -10.34
N ASP A 345 -18.91 25.62 -9.22
CA ASP A 345 -17.99 26.74 -9.10
C ASP A 345 -16.68 26.25 -8.48
N VAL A 346 -15.58 26.35 -9.25
CA VAL A 346 -14.23 25.95 -8.85
C VAL A 346 -13.28 27.16 -8.74
N SER A 347 -13.83 28.37 -8.57
CA SER A 347 -13.01 29.59 -8.45
C SER A 347 -12.25 29.67 -7.12
N GLU A 348 -12.87 29.27 -6.02
CA GLU A 348 -12.33 29.37 -4.67
C GLU A 348 -11.94 28.02 -4.05
N GLU A 349 -12.64 26.93 -4.39
CA GLU A 349 -12.40 25.58 -3.88
C GLU A 349 -12.76 24.50 -4.91
N SER A 350 -12.34 23.26 -4.67
CA SER A 350 -12.73 22.10 -5.49
C SER A 350 -14.18 21.69 -5.22
N PHE A 351 -14.79 21.07 -6.23
CA PHE A 351 -16.12 20.47 -6.10
C PHE A 351 -15.98 18.94 -5.96
N ASP A 352 -15.86 18.45 -4.72
CA ASP A 352 -15.53 17.05 -4.42
C ASP A 352 -16.78 16.13 -4.43
N ALA A 353 -17.99 16.66 -4.63
CA ALA A 353 -19.20 15.88 -4.69
C ALA A 353 -19.20 14.91 -5.89
N LYS A 354 -19.77 13.71 -5.65
CA LYS A 354 -19.81 12.63 -6.66
C LYS A 354 -21.21 12.54 -7.32
N GLU A 355 -21.76 13.69 -7.66
CA GLU A 355 -23.11 13.82 -8.24
C GLU A 355 -23.19 14.98 -9.20
N GLY A 356 -24.16 14.94 -10.10
CA GLY A 356 -24.38 15.95 -11.15
C GLY A 356 -24.10 15.42 -12.56
N LYS A 357 -24.30 16.27 -13.56
CA LYS A 357 -24.12 15.95 -14.97
C LYS A 357 -22.73 16.32 -15.45
N MET A 358 -22.14 15.44 -16.20
CA MET A 358 -20.81 15.64 -16.78
C MET A 358 -20.81 16.70 -17.89
N ILE A 359 -19.75 17.52 -17.90
CA ILE A 359 -19.42 18.49 -18.96
C ILE A 359 -17.93 18.37 -19.29
N ASN A 360 -17.47 18.95 -20.39
CA ASN A 360 -16.06 18.98 -20.82
C ASN A 360 -15.40 17.59 -20.91
N SER A 361 -16.19 16.54 -21.09
CA SER A 361 -15.78 15.15 -20.96
C SER A 361 -16.00 14.36 -22.26
N CYS A 362 -15.33 14.79 -23.36
CA CYS A 362 -15.41 14.16 -24.68
C CYS A 362 -14.03 14.03 -25.32
N GLY A 363 -13.72 12.86 -25.89
CA GLY A 363 -12.48 12.61 -26.63
C GLY A 363 -12.28 11.13 -26.98
N ASN A 364 -11.44 10.86 -27.97
CA ASN A 364 -11.01 9.52 -28.40
C ASN A 364 -12.13 8.46 -28.58
N GLY A 365 -13.36 8.93 -28.88
CA GLY A 365 -14.53 8.06 -29.09
C GLY A 365 -15.35 7.77 -27.83
N LEU A 366 -15.07 8.45 -26.73
CA LEU A 366 -15.89 8.47 -25.51
C LEU A 366 -16.49 9.87 -25.32
N ASP A 367 -17.78 9.96 -25.11
CA ASP A 367 -18.48 11.20 -24.75
C ASP A 367 -19.33 10.94 -23.50
N LEU A 368 -19.01 11.65 -22.42
CA LEU A 368 -19.70 11.54 -21.14
C LEU A 368 -20.60 12.78 -20.87
N ASN A 369 -20.59 13.79 -21.75
CA ASN A 369 -21.33 15.00 -21.53
C ASN A 369 -22.85 14.74 -21.35
N GLY A 370 -23.45 15.33 -20.31
CA GLY A 370 -24.85 15.15 -19.96
C GLY A 370 -25.17 13.87 -19.20
N MET A 371 -24.23 12.93 -19.03
CA MET A 371 -24.42 11.72 -18.19
C MET A 371 -24.33 12.08 -16.71
N GLU A 372 -25.10 11.39 -15.88
CA GLU A 372 -24.88 11.42 -14.43
C GLU A 372 -23.53 10.78 -14.06
N VAL A 373 -22.87 11.25 -12.99
CA VAL A 373 -21.55 10.78 -12.56
C VAL A 373 -21.47 9.26 -12.48
N LYS A 374 -22.49 8.58 -11.92
CA LYS A 374 -22.50 7.11 -11.80
C LYS A 374 -22.53 6.40 -13.16
N GLU A 375 -23.27 6.95 -14.12
CA GLU A 375 -23.34 6.43 -15.49
C GLU A 375 -22.01 6.66 -16.20
N ALA A 376 -21.42 7.84 -16.03
CA ALA A 376 -20.11 8.20 -16.59
C ALA A 376 -18.98 7.28 -16.09
N ILE A 377 -18.95 6.96 -14.78
CA ILE A 377 -17.99 5.97 -14.21
C ILE A 377 -18.15 4.62 -14.89
N ALA A 378 -19.39 4.13 -15.03
CA ALA A 378 -19.65 2.82 -15.67
C ALA A 378 -19.27 2.83 -17.15
N ALA A 379 -19.61 3.89 -17.89
CA ALA A 379 -19.27 4.05 -19.31
C ALA A 379 -17.74 4.10 -19.51
N THR A 380 -17.02 4.85 -18.69
CA THR A 380 -15.56 4.94 -18.75
C THR A 380 -14.89 3.60 -18.43
N LYS A 381 -15.32 2.90 -17.38
CA LYS A 381 -14.82 1.55 -17.05
C LYS A 381 -15.00 0.58 -18.21
N LYS A 382 -16.17 0.59 -18.85
CA LYS A 382 -16.46 -0.23 -20.03
C LYS A 382 -15.53 0.13 -21.19
N PHE A 383 -15.37 1.42 -21.48
CA PHE A 383 -14.51 1.94 -22.57
C PHE A 383 -13.04 1.53 -22.36
N ILE A 384 -12.50 1.67 -21.14
CA ILE A 384 -11.12 1.28 -20.78
C ILE A 384 -10.89 -0.20 -21.11
N LYS A 385 -11.83 -1.07 -20.74
CA LYS A 385 -11.76 -2.51 -21.00
C LYS A 385 -11.83 -2.83 -22.50
N GLU A 386 -12.75 -2.19 -23.23
CA GLU A 386 -12.96 -2.42 -24.68
C GLU A 386 -11.78 -1.95 -25.52
N LYS A 387 -11.12 -0.86 -25.11
CA LYS A 387 -9.96 -0.29 -25.82
C LYS A 387 -8.63 -0.90 -25.39
N GLY A 388 -8.60 -1.71 -24.34
CA GLY A 388 -7.36 -2.30 -23.83
C GLY A 388 -6.34 -1.30 -23.25
N ILE A 389 -6.81 -0.10 -22.83
CA ILE A 389 -5.96 0.95 -22.26
C ILE A 389 -5.84 0.84 -20.73
N GLY A 390 -6.38 -0.23 -20.15
CA GLY A 390 -6.36 -0.50 -18.73
C GLY A 390 -7.30 -1.64 -18.36
N ARG A 391 -7.58 -1.77 -17.06
CA ARG A 391 -8.49 -2.80 -16.52
C ARG A 391 -9.36 -2.25 -15.38
N VAL A 392 -10.50 -2.91 -15.14
CA VAL A 392 -11.34 -2.64 -13.97
C VAL A 392 -10.86 -3.53 -12.82
N LYS A 393 -10.69 -2.94 -11.65
CA LYS A 393 -10.15 -3.62 -10.47
C LYS A 393 -11.03 -3.37 -9.23
#